data_baa8a8d4ed3ec64996471dda0f2576a8
#
_entry.id   baa8a8d4ed3ec64996471dda0f2576a8
#
_cell.length_a   1.000
_cell.length_b   1.000
_cell.length_c   1.000
_cell.angle_alpha   90.00
_cell.angle_beta   90.00
_cell.angle_gamma   90.00
#
_symmetry.space_group_name_H-M   'P 1'
#
loop_
_entity.id
_entity.type
_entity.pdbx_description
1 polymer ?
#
loop_
_entity_poly.entity_id
_entity_poly.type
_entity_poly.pdbx_seq_one_letter_code
_entity_poly.pdbx_strand_id
1 'polypeptide(L)' 'MSDPILTIKDVADYLKVNERTIYRLAASAELPGFKVGNSWRFKQSELEQYIASQHNRASVNETIKSATRKSEDN' A
#
# COMPACT_ATOMS: atom_id res chain seq x y z
N MET A 1 10.21 1.36 19.94
CA MET A 1 9.70 1.63 19.97
C MET A 1 8.71 2.21 19.35
N SER A 2 8.70 3.04 18.85
CA SER A 2 7.58 3.44 18.28
C SER A 2 7.50 3.11 16.87
N ASP A 3 6.31 3.03 16.41
CA ASP A 3 5.97 2.69 15.07
C ASP A 3 5.76 4.00 14.36
N PRO A 4 6.57 4.35 13.41
CA PRO A 4 6.38 5.64 12.72
C PRO A 4 5.01 5.73 12.08
N ILE A 5 4.46 6.91 12.12
CA ILE A 5 3.17 7.18 11.51
C ILE A 5 3.40 7.92 10.21
N LEU A 6 2.80 7.43 9.15
CA LEU A 6 2.99 7.96 7.82
C LEU A 6 1.74 8.65 7.30
N THR A 7 1.94 9.64 6.45
CA THR A 7 0.82 10.30 5.81
C THR A 7 0.56 9.67 4.45
N ILE A 8 -0.50 10.09 3.79
CA ILE A 8 -0.79 9.64 2.42
C ILE A 8 0.43 9.90 1.53
N LYS A 9 0.99 11.09 1.64
CA LYS A 9 2.11 11.44 0.80
C LYS A 9 3.32 10.54 1.09
N ASP A 10 3.55 10.27 2.36
CA ASP A 10 4.65 9.41 2.75
C ASP A 10 4.50 8.01 2.17
N VAL A 11 3.30 7.48 2.24
CA VAL A 11 3.05 6.13 1.75
C VAL A 11 3.15 6.10 0.23
N ALA A 12 2.61 7.12 -0.43
CA ALA A 12 2.69 7.18 -1.88
C ALA A 12 4.15 7.22 -2.34
N ASP A 13 4.96 8.00 -1.65
CA ASP A 13 6.36 8.10 -1.96
C ASP A 13 7.06 6.78 -1.69
N TYR A 14 6.72 6.14 -0.59
CA TYR A 14 7.33 4.89 -0.20
C TYR A 14 7.03 3.79 -1.23
N LEU A 15 5.80 3.73 -1.69
CA LEU A 15 5.38 2.72 -2.63
C LEU A 15 5.55 3.14 -4.09
N LYS A 16 5.95 4.38 -4.31
CA LYS A 16 6.18 4.89 -5.66
C LYS A 16 4.93 4.90 -6.51
N VAL A 17 3.84 5.31 -5.91
CA VAL A 17 2.58 5.48 -6.63
C VAL A 17 2.06 6.86 -6.28
N ASN A 18 1.03 7.31 -6.95
CA ASN A 18 0.55 8.64 -6.65
C ASN A 18 -0.42 8.60 -5.46
N GLU A 19 -0.66 9.77 -4.89
CA GLU A 19 -1.45 9.86 -3.67
C GLU A 19 -2.88 9.39 -3.86
N ARG A 20 -3.41 9.61 -5.05
CA ARG A 20 -4.77 9.20 -5.32
C ARG A 20 -4.94 7.69 -5.16
N THR A 21 -3.93 6.94 -5.57
CA THR A 21 -3.96 5.50 -5.44
C THR A 21 -4.00 5.10 -3.96
N ILE A 22 -3.22 5.78 -3.13
CA ILE A 22 -3.22 5.48 -1.71
C ILE A 22 -4.57 5.83 -1.10
N TYR A 23 -5.14 6.94 -1.49
CA TYR A 23 -6.44 7.34 -0.99
C TYR A 23 -7.48 6.27 -1.29
N ARG A 24 -7.48 5.78 -2.51
CA ARG A 24 -8.44 4.78 -2.92
C ARG A 24 -8.25 3.47 -2.15
N LEU A 25 -7.01 3.06 -1.97
CA LEU A 25 -6.74 1.83 -1.26
C LEU A 25 -7.13 1.94 0.21
N ALA A 26 -6.88 3.09 0.81
CA ALA A 26 -7.25 3.30 2.20
C ALA A 26 -8.76 3.33 2.35
N ALA A 27 -9.44 4.00 1.44
CA ALA A 27 -10.88 4.12 1.52
C ALA A 27 -11.59 2.78 1.34
N SER A 28 -10.99 1.89 0.56
CA SER A 28 -11.59 0.59 0.35
C SER A 28 -11.12 -0.44 1.38
N ALA A 29 -10.31 0.00 2.32
CA ALA A 29 -9.80 -0.85 3.38
C ALA A 29 -8.83 -1.93 2.88
N GLU A 30 -8.32 -1.79 1.68
CA GLU A 30 -7.33 -2.72 1.20
C GLU A 30 -5.98 -2.44 1.83
N LEU A 31 -5.73 -1.18 2.12
CA LEU A 31 -4.49 -0.78 2.76
C LEU A 31 -4.81 -0.38 4.19
N PRO A 32 -4.17 -0.98 5.18
CA PRO A 32 -4.50 -0.66 6.56
C PRO A 32 -4.12 0.76 6.90
N GLY A 33 -5.08 1.50 7.39
CA GLY A 33 -4.86 2.88 7.77
C GLY A 33 -5.96 3.33 8.70
N PHE A 34 -5.81 4.51 9.23
CA PHE A 34 -6.82 5.06 10.13
C PHE A 34 -6.89 6.56 9.93
N LYS A 35 -7.97 7.13 10.36
CA LYS A 35 -8.16 8.55 10.22
C LYS A 35 -7.93 9.29 11.52
N VAL A 36 -7.22 10.39 11.42
CA VAL A 36 -7.05 11.28 12.55
C VAL A 36 -7.71 12.59 12.09
N GLY A 37 -8.87 12.85 12.62
CA GLY A 37 -9.65 13.98 12.12
C GLY A 37 -10.07 13.66 10.70
N ASN A 38 -9.65 14.48 9.76
CA ASN A 38 -9.99 14.27 8.37
C ASN A 38 -8.83 13.75 7.55
N SER A 39 -7.76 13.34 8.23
CA SER A 39 -6.56 12.95 7.51
C SER A 39 -6.24 11.49 7.72
N TRP A 40 -5.83 10.83 6.66
CA TRP A 40 -5.43 9.44 6.76
C TRP A 40 -4.02 9.34 7.33
N ARG A 41 -3.81 8.31 8.15
CA ARG A 41 -2.49 8.01 8.69
C ARG A 41 -2.29 6.51 8.64
N PHE A 42 -1.03 6.09 8.58
CA PHE A 42 -0.70 4.69 8.43
C PHE A 42 0.45 4.34 9.35
N LYS A 43 0.40 3.17 9.97
CA LYS A 43 1.49 2.70 10.78
C LYS A 43 2.48 1.99 9.88
N GLN A 44 3.74 2.28 10.05
CA GLN A 44 4.74 1.68 9.18
C GLN A 44 4.73 0.16 9.26
N SER A 45 4.56 -0.40 10.44
CA SER A 45 4.56 -1.85 10.58
C SER A 45 3.41 -2.48 9.80
N GLU A 46 2.26 -1.84 9.81
CA GLU A 46 1.12 -2.35 9.07
C GLU A 46 1.33 -2.21 7.58
N LEU A 47 1.97 -1.12 7.17
CA LEU A 47 2.28 -0.94 5.78
C LEU A 47 3.24 -2.03 5.30
N GLU A 48 4.21 -2.35 6.12
CA GLU A 48 5.16 -3.39 5.77
C GLU A 48 4.49 -4.75 5.65
N GLN A 49 3.50 -5.01 6.51
CA GLN A 49 2.75 -6.24 6.42
C GLN A 49 1.94 -6.30 5.15
N TYR A 50 1.35 -5.18 4.77
CA TYR A 50 0.62 -5.09 3.53
C TYR A 50 1.53 -5.39 2.35
N ILE A 51 2.71 -4.79 2.35
CA ILE A 51 3.67 -5.01 1.27
C ILE A 51 4.06 -6.48 1.21
N ALA A 52 4.32 -7.08 2.36
CA ALA A 52 4.70 -8.48 2.40
C ALA A 52 3.59 -9.37 1.85
N SER A 53 2.36 -9.06 2.20
CA SER A 53 1.25 -9.87 1.72
C SER A 53 1.07 -9.71 0.21
N GLN A 54 1.26 -8.52 -0.32
CA GLN A 54 1.17 -8.30 -1.75
C GLN A 54 2.32 -8.99 -2.47
N HIS A 55 3.49 -8.94 -1.89
CA HIS A 55 4.65 -9.59 -2.46
C HIS A 55 4.45 -11.10 -2.51
N ASN A 56 3.94 -11.68 -1.45
CA ASN A 56 3.69 -13.11 -1.41
C ASN A 56 2.67 -13.52 -2.45
N ARG A 57 1.64 -12.72 -2.62
CA ARG A 57 0.63 -13.02 -3.62
C ARG A 57 1.23 -12.97 -5.01
N ALA A 58 2.07 -11.97 -5.26
CA ALA A 58 2.70 -11.85 -6.55
C ALA A 58 3.62 -13.03 -6.80
N SER A 59 4.34 -13.47 -5.79
CA SER A 59 5.22 -14.60 -5.93
C SER A 59 4.46 -15.85 -6.28
N VAL A 60 3.35 -16.06 -5.62
CA VAL A 60 2.56 -17.25 -5.87
C VAL A 60 2.01 -17.25 -7.28
N ASN A 61 1.58 -16.09 -7.76
CA ASN A 61 0.97 -16.00 -9.04
C ASN A 61 1.93 -15.65 -10.15
N GLU A 62 3.16 -15.42 -9.80
CA GLU A 62 4.11 -14.90 -10.72
C GLU A 62 4.24 -15.70 -11.98
N THR A 63 4.22 -16.99 -11.86
CA THR A 63 4.37 -17.85 -13.01
C THR A 63 3.30 -17.60 -14.03
N ILE A 64 2.13 -17.38 -13.57
CA ILE A 64 1.01 -17.21 -14.45
C ILE A 64 0.86 -15.81 -14.94
N LYS A 65 1.07 -14.89 -14.05
CA LYS A 65 0.80 -13.57 -14.39
C LYS A 65 1.90 -12.77 -14.87
N SER A 66 3.06 -13.26 -14.91
CA SER A 66 4.20 -12.47 -15.27
C SER A 66 3.96 -11.71 -16.55
N ALA A 67 3.17 -12.24 -17.39
CA ALA A 67 2.92 -11.58 -18.64
C ALA A 67 1.94 -10.47 -18.51
N THR A 68 1.09 -10.65 -17.60
CA THR A 68 0.13 -9.66 -17.49
C THR A 68 0.46 -8.57 -16.62
N ARG A 69 1.07 -8.39 -15.96
CA ARG A 69 1.27 -7.40 -15.20
C ARG A 69 1.61 -6.27 -15.41
N LYS A 70 1.67 -5.96 -15.77
CA LYS A 70 2.02 -5.08 -15.94
C LYS A 70 1.49 -4.10 -16.04
N SER A 71 1.16 -3.95 -16.16
CA SER A 71 0.67 -3.09 -16.45
C SER A 71 -0.03 -2.36 -15.66
N GLU A 72 -0.15 -2.36 -15.06
CA GLU A 72 -0.69 -1.79 -14.49
C GLU A 72 -0.47 -0.98 -13.92
N ASP A 73 -0.01 -0.74 -13.65
CA ASP A 73 0.24 -0.01 -13.07
C ASP A 73 0.45 0.83 -13.14
N ASN A 74 0.52 0.98 -13.26
CA ASN A 74 0.84 1.73 -13.26
C ASN A 74 0.77 2.13 -13.40
#